data_95f67bf00ba52680fb7ed41094ce591f
#
_entry.id   95f67bf00ba52680fb7ed41094ce591f
#
_cell.length_a   1.000
_cell.length_b   1.000
_cell.length_c   1.000
_cell.angle_alpha   90.00
_cell.angle_beta   90.00
_cell.angle_gamma   90.00
#
_symmetry.space_group_name_H-M   'P 1'
#
loop_
_entity.id
_entity.type
_entity.pdbx_description
1 polymer ?
#
loop_
_entity_poly.entity_id
_entity_poly.type
_entity_poly.pdbx_seq_one_letter_code
_entity_poly.pdbx_strand_id
1 'polypeptide(L)'
;MYITKLTIYSSIISTFILSIVMIYIAFKPQNSKKMFKQIIIFYLTSFVFGGVALNLIYFLRPENINIKNGLFTGEYALKVIMLGAIMAFIIIKISIKIIKTKFNTKNMYCDINLKINEKQIATKAMIDTGNLVKEPITNTPVVIVEESLLEGIIPKEILKNLENILCGNLENLPQDIQDKYLPKLRCIPFSSLGKENGMLVGIKISEIVVKSEDEEKKTPNIIIGIYGRSLTKNGEYRALVGVDLL
;
A
#
# COMPACT_ATOMS: atom_id res chain seq x y z
N MET A 1 -11.71 -32.89 -41.82
CA MET A 1 -12.26 -32.55 -40.45
C MET A 1 -11.17 -32.57 -39.37
N TYR A 2 -10.10 -33.35 -39.43
CA TYR A 2 -8.98 -33.33 -38.44
C TYR A 2 -8.02 -32.13 -38.56
N ILE A 3 -7.78 -31.66 -39.75
CA ILE A 3 -6.82 -30.54 -40.03
C ILE A 3 -7.34 -29.20 -39.46
N THR A 4 -8.66 -28.96 -39.46
CA THR A 4 -9.27 -27.76 -38.91
C THR A 4 -9.23 -27.69 -37.38
N LYS A 5 -9.27 -28.82 -36.68
CA LYS A 5 -9.10 -28.88 -35.23
C LYS A 5 -7.68 -28.58 -34.80
N LEU A 6 -6.68 -29.10 -35.50
CA LEU A 6 -5.26 -28.87 -35.20
C LEU A 6 -4.87 -27.38 -35.34
N THR A 7 -5.38 -26.70 -36.39
CA THR A 7 -5.15 -25.26 -36.60
C THR A 7 -5.78 -24.39 -35.51
N ILE A 8 -6.94 -24.77 -34.99
CA ILE A 8 -7.57 -24.02 -33.87
C ILE A 8 -6.75 -24.16 -32.58
N TYR A 9 -6.30 -25.38 -32.25
CA TYR A 9 -5.46 -25.61 -31.06
C TYR A 9 -4.08 -24.94 -31.18
N SER A 10 -3.45 -24.99 -32.36
CA SER A 10 -2.19 -24.30 -32.57
C SER A 10 -2.33 -22.77 -32.48
N SER A 11 -3.45 -22.21 -32.93
CA SER A 11 -3.77 -20.79 -32.82
C SER A 11 -3.93 -20.35 -31.37
N ILE A 12 -4.63 -21.10 -30.52
CA ILE A 12 -4.85 -20.77 -29.10
C ILE A 12 -3.53 -20.84 -28.34
N ILE A 13 -2.75 -21.89 -28.53
CA ILE A 13 -1.46 -22.06 -27.87
C ILE A 13 -0.48 -20.96 -28.30
N SER A 14 -0.41 -20.67 -29.60
CA SER A 14 0.47 -19.60 -30.11
C SER A 14 0.09 -18.22 -29.57
N THR A 15 -1.21 -17.92 -29.46
CA THR A 15 -1.70 -16.65 -28.88
C THR A 15 -1.34 -16.55 -27.40
N PHE A 16 -1.46 -17.67 -26.66
CA PHE A 16 -1.10 -17.69 -25.23
C PHE A 16 0.41 -17.48 -25.03
N ILE A 17 1.24 -18.17 -25.82
CA ILE A 17 2.71 -17.98 -25.77
C ILE A 17 3.08 -16.56 -26.13
N LEU A 18 2.49 -15.98 -27.19
CA LEU A 18 2.74 -14.62 -27.61
C LEU A 18 2.37 -13.61 -26.53
N SER A 19 1.24 -13.79 -25.83
CA SER A 19 0.84 -12.90 -24.75
C SER A 19 1.81 -12.94 -23.57
N ILE A 20 2.35 -14.11 -23.24
CA ILE A 20 3.39 -14.26 -22.20
C ILE A 20 4.66 -13.50 -22.60
N VAL A 21 5.11 -13.67 -23.84
CA VAL A 21 6.30 -12.97 -24.37
C VAL A 21 6.08 -11.46 -24.35
N MET A 22 4.92 -10.97 -24.79
CA MET A 22 4.59 -9.55 -24.76
C MET A 22 4.62 -8.97 -23.34
N ILE A 23 4.02 -9.66 -22.37
CA ILE A 23 4.01 -9.25 -20.96
C ILE A 23 5.44 -9.23 -20.41
N TYR A 24 6.24 -10.23 -20.72
CA TYR A 24 7.63 -10.31 -20.27
C TYR A 24 8.47 -9.14 -20.80
N ILE A 25 8.34 -8.81 -22.10
CA ILE A 25 9.08 -7.71 -22.73
C ILE A 25 8.61 -6.35 -22.17
N ALA A 26 7.28 -6.16 -22.01
CA ALA A 26 6.72 -4.87 -21.61
C ALA A 26 6.95 -4.55 -20.12
N PHE A 27 6.84 -5.54 -19.22
CA PHE A 27 6.81 -5.30 -17.79
C PHE A 27 8.02 -5.87 -17.01
N LYS A 28 8.86 -6.70 -17.64
CA LYS A 28 10.06 -7.33 -17.02
C LYS A 28 9.80 -7.82 -15.59
N PRO A 29 8.86 -8.74 -15.36
CA PRO A 29 8.48 -9.18 -14.02
C PRO A 29 9.65 -9.85 -13.31
N GLN A 30 9.95 -9.40 -12.10
CA GLN A 30 11.05 -9.92 -11.28
C GLN A 30 10.75 -11.28 -10.64
N ASN A 31 9.46 -11.63 -10.48
CA ASN A 31 9.01 -12.86 -9.81
C ASN A 31 7.83 -13.49 -10.57
N SER A 32 7.75 -14.84 -10.53
CA SER A 32 6.65 -15.61 -11.15
C SER A 32 5.25 -15.19 -10.64
N LYS A 33 5.11 -14.81 -9.36
CA LYS A 33 3.84 -14.30 -8.81
C LYS A 33 3.41 -12.97 -9.45
N LYS A 34 4.36 -12.06 -9.68
CA LYS A 34 4.09 -10.79 -10.38
C LYS A 34 3.72 -11.04 -11.84
N MET A 35 4.40 -11.94 -12.50
CA MET A 35 4.10 -12.35 -13.88
C MET A 35 2.68 -12.90 -14.00
N PHE A 36 2.27 -13.82 -13.12
CA PHE A 36 0.93 -14.39 -13.11
C PHE A 36 -0.16 -13.32 -12.92
N LYS A 37 0.04 -12.39 -11.98
CA LYS A 37 -0.86 -11.25 -11.77
C LYS A 37 -0.99 -10.38 -13.02
N GLN A 38 0.11 -10.11 -13.72
CA GLN A 38 0.12 -9.32 -14.96
C GLN A 38 -0.61 -10.04 -16.10
N ILE A 39 -0.48 -11.36 -16.22
CA ILE A 39 -1.22 -12.17 -17.18
C ILE A 39 -2.72 -12.06 -16.93
N ILE A 40 -3.17 -12.20 -15.69
CA ILE A 40 -4.59 -12.05 -15.33
C ILE A 40 -5.11 -10.67 -15.72
N ILE A 41 -4.38 -9.61 -15.35
CA ILE A 41 -4.77 -8.23 -15.68
C ILE A 41 -4.82 -8.03 -17.20
N PHE A 42 -3.86 -8.56 -17.94
CA PHE A 42 -3.82 -8.49 -19.40
C PHE A 42 -5.06 -9.13 -20.02
N TYR A 43 -5.42 -10.35 -19.62
CA TYR A 43 -6.59 -11.03 -20.16
C TYR A 43 -7.90 -10.37 -19.74
N LEU A 44 -8.03 -9.91 -18.49
CA LEU A 44 -9.19 -9.15 -18.05
C LEU A 44 -9.38 -7.86 -18.88
N THR A 45 -8.30 -7.15 -19.12
CA THR A 45 -8.33 -5.95 -19.97
C THR A 45 -8.72 -6.31 -21.40
N SER A 46 -8.15 -7.38 -21.95
CA SER A 46 -8.46 -7.86 -23.31
C SER A 46 -9.93 -8.27 -23.45
N PHE A 47 -10.54 -8.90 -22.42
CA PHE A 47 -11.96 -9.22 -22.42
C PHE A 47 -12.85 -7.97 -22.41
N VAL A 48 -12.48 -6.94 -21.64
CA VAL A 48 -13.20 -5.66 -21.64
C VAL A 48 -13.14 -5.01 -23.03
N PHE A 49 -11.95 -4.93 -23.64
CA PHE A 49 -11.78 -4.40 -24.99
C PHE A 49 -12.56 -5.20 -26.02
N GLY A 50 -12.45 -6.52 -25.99
CA GLY A 50 -13.16 -7.42 -26.88
C GLY A 50 -14.67 -7.28 -26.73
N GLY A 51 -15.17 -7.22 -25.51
CA GLY A 51 -16.60 -7.03 -25.23
C GLY A 51 -17.14 -5.69 -25.76
N VAL A 52 -16.39 -4.59 -25.56
CA VAL A 52 -16.76 -3.27 -26.11
C VAL A 52 -16.76 -3.30 -27.64
N ALA A 53 -15.75 -3.89 -28.25
CA ALA A 53 -15.64 -4.01 -29.72
C ALA A 53 -16.81 -4.81 -30.29
N LEU A 54 -17.13 -5.97 -29.72
CA LEU A 54 -18.28 -6.81 -30.12
C LEU A 54 -19.60 -6.07 -29.96
N ASN A 55 -19.81 -5.37 -28.85
CA ASN A 55 -21.01 -4.59 -28.59
C ASN A 55 -21.19 -3.47 -29.63
N LEU A 56 -20.11 -2.75 -29.96
CA LEU A 56 -20.13 -1.72 -31.00
C LEU A 56 -20.45 -2.29 -32.38
N ILE A 57 -19.87 -3.44 -32.75
CA ILE A 57 -20.18 -4.13 -34.02
C ILE A 57 -21.67 -4.51 -34.05
N TYR A 58 -22.19 -5.06 -32.95
CA TYR A 58 -23.59 -5.44 -32.84
C TYR A 58 -24.54 -4.24 -32.92
N PHE A 59 -24.19 -3.14 -32.27
CA PHE A 59 -25.00 -1.92 -32.20
C PHE A 59 -25.00 -1.16 -33.54
N LEU A 60 -23.85 -1.02 -34.19
CA LEU A 60 -23.68 -0.24 -35.45
C LEU A 60 -24.09 -1.03 -36.70
N ARG A 61 -24.26 -2.37 -36.59
CA ARG A 61 -24.67 -3.26 -37.67
C ARG A 61 -24.06 -2.90 -39.05
N PRO A 62 -22.72 -2.86 -39.17
CA PRO A 62 -22.11 -2.56 -40.46
C PRO A 62 -22.53 -3.62 -41.51
N GLU A 63 -23.01 -3.18 -42.65
CA GLU A 63 -23.66 -4.00 -43.68
C GLU A 63 -22.81 -5.14 -44.27
N ASN A 64 -21.49 -5.11 -44.05
CA ASN A 64 -20.52 -6.04 -44.65
C ASN A 64 -19.94 -7.08 -43.71
N ILE A 65 -20.53 -7.31 -42.51
CA ILE A 65 -20.05 -8.30 -41.57
C ILE A 65 -20.87 -9.57 -41.64
N ASN A 66 -20.22 -10.65 -42.06
CA ASN A 66 -20.80 -12.00 -42.03
C ASN A 66 -20.28 -12.78 -40.82
N ILE A 67 -21.18 -13.48 -40.14
CA ILE A 67 -20.82 -14.38 -39.06
C ILE A 67 -20.75 -15.78 -39.62
N LYS A 68 -19.53 -16.34 -39.77
CA LYS A 68 -19.32 -17.74 -40.12
C LYS A 68 -18.67 -18.48 -38.92
N ASN A 69 -19.35 -19.51 -38.43
CA ASN A 69 -18.86 -20.36 -37.33
C ASN A 69 -18.47 -19.62 -36.06
N GLY A 70 -19.20 -18.54 -35.70
CA GLY A 70 -18.89 -17.71 -34.52
C GLY A 70 -17.74 -16.71 -34.72
N LEU A 71 -17.16 -16.66 -35.91
CA LEU A 71 -16.14 -15.67 -36.27
C LEU A 71 -16.76 -14.58 -37.14
N PHE A 72 -16.50 -13.34 -36.76
CA PHE A 72 -16.86 -12.18 -37.58
C PHE A 72 -15.87 -12.08 -38.74
N THR A 73 -16.37 -12.29 -39.96
CA THR A 73 -15.60 -12.17 -41.21
C THR A 73 -16.17 -11.05 -42.03
N GLY A 74 -15.34 -10.11 -42.46
CA GLY A 74 -15.74 -8.98 -43.31
C GLY A 74 -14.78 -7.81 -43.18
N GLU A 75 -14.97 -6.80 -44.00
CA GLU A 75 -14.24 -5.53 -43.91
C GLU A 75 -14.82 -4.69 -42.78
N TYR A 76 -14.07 -4.57 -41.72
CA TYR A 76 -14.42 -3.67 -40.65
C TYR A 76 -14.22 -2.22 -41.11
N ALA A 77 -15.28 -1.42 -41.12
CA ALA A 77 -15.11 -0.01 -41.39
C ALA A 77 -14.11 0.59 -40.40
N LEU A 78 -13.05 1.19 -40.87
CA LEU A 78 -11.99 1.83 -40.07
C LEU A 78 -12.58 2.74 -38.98
N LYS A 79 -13.70 3.39 -39.27
CA LYS A 79 -14.50 4.22 -38.35
C LYS A 79 -14.95 3.46 -37.10
N VAL A 80 -15.36 2.18 -37.20
CA VAL A 80 -15.83 1.36 -36.07
C VAL A 80 -14.67 1.01 -35.15
N ILE A 81 -13.53 0.66 -35.75
CA ILE A 81 -12.29 0.34 -34.99
C ILE A 81 -11.81 1.57 -34.21
N MET A 82 -11.76 2.73 -34.90
CA MET A 82 -11.36 3.99 -34.25
C MET A 82 -12.32 4.40 -33.12
N LEU A 83 -13.64 4.29 -33.33
CA LEU A 83 -14.64 4.62 -32.31
C LEU A 83 -14.51 3.67 -31.09
N GLY A 84 -14.29 2.37 -31.35
CA GLY A 84 -14.04 1.38 -30.30
C GLY A 84 -12.80 1.69 -29.47
N ALA A 85 -11.70 2.08 -30.12
CA ALA A 85 -10.47 2.46 -29.43
C ALA A 85 -10.68 3.72 -28.56
N ILE A 86 -11.38 4.74 -29.08
CA ILE A 86 -11.68 5.97 -28.32
C ILE A 86 -12.55 5.65 -27.10
N MET A 87 -13.63 4.87 -27.29
CA MET A 87 -14.52 4.49 -26.19
C MET A 87 -13.79 3.71 -25.11
N ALA A 88 -12.97 2.72 -25.49
CA ALA A 88 -12.17 1.94 -24.55
C ALA A 88 -11.18 2.82 -23.79
N PHE A 89 -10.51 3.77 -24.46
CA PHE A 89 -9.63 4.74 -23.81
C PHE A 89 -10.36 5.60 -22.78
N ILE A 90 -11.56 6.07 -23.10
CA ILE A 90 -12.39 6.87 -22.19
C ILE A 90 -12.78 6.04 -20.96
N ILE A 91 -13.23 4.79 -21.14
CA ILE A 91 -13.61 3.89 -20.05
C ILE A 91 -12.41 3.64 -19.10
N ILE A 92 -11.23 3.34 -19.65
CA ILE A 92 -10.03 3.14 -18.86
C ILE A 92 -9.65 4.41 -18.09
N LYS A 93 -9.69 5.57 -18.74
CA LYS A 93 -9.36 6.85 -18.10
C LYS A 93 -10.30 7.17 -16.94
N ILE A 94 -11.62 6.93 -17.11
CA ILE A 94 -12.62 7.10 -16.08
C ILE A 94 -12.38 6.11 -14.93
N SER A 95 -12.16 4.84 -15.25
CA SER A 95 -11.89 3.80 -14.25
C SER A 95 -10.66 4.11 -13.40
N ILE A 96 -9.55 4.53 -14.02
CA ILE A 96 -8.34 4.94 -13.32
C ILE A 96 -8.61 6.17 -12.44
N LYS A 97 -9.40 7.14 -12.93
CA LYS A 97 -9.76 8.32 -12.14
C LYS A 97 -10.57 7.94 -10.89
N ILE A 98 -11.58 7.08 -11.04
CA ILE A 98 -12.41 6.59 -9.92
C ILE A 98 -11.56 5.84 -8.90
N ILE A 99 -10.67 4.95 -9.36
CA ILE A 99 -9.75 4.21 -8.51
C ILE A 99 -8.83 5.17 -7.74
N LYS A 100 -8.18 6.11 -8.44
CA LYS A 100 -7.32 7.10 -7.80
C LYS A 100 -8.06 7.97 -6.79
N THR A 101 -9.30 8.38 -7.08
CA THR A 101 -10.08 9.20 -6.15
C THR A 101 -10.47 8.42 -4.89
N LYS A 102 -10.79 7.13 -5.01
CA LYS A 102 -11.07 6.26 -3.85
C LYS A 102 -9.81 5.99 -3.00
N PHE A 103 -8.64 5.87 -3.63
CA PHE A 103 -7.39 5.59 -2.91
C PHE A 103 -6.71 6.85 -2.35
N ASN A 104 -7.05 8.06 -2.83
CA ASN A 104 -6.20 9.23 -2.58
C ASN A 104 -6.63 10.14 -1.43
N THR A 105 -7.78 9.97 -0.81
CA THR A 105 -8.25 10.95 0.20
C THR A 105 -8.80 10.37 1.50
N LYS A 106 -9.34 9.16 1.51
CA LYS A 106 -9.94 8.59 2.73
C LYS A 106 -9.04 7.65 3.52
N ASN A 107 -8.07 7.02 2.86
CA ASN A 107 -7.25 5.96 3.47
C ASN A 107 -5.85 6.41 3.93
N MET A 108 -5.59 7.73 3.99
CA MET A 108 -4.29 8.22 4.48
C MET A 108 -4.24 8.38 6.01
N TYR A 109 -5.38 8.39 6.66
CA TYR A 109 -5.48 8.61 8.10
C TYR A 109 -6.25 7.47 8.77
N CYS A 110 -5.85 7.14 9.98
CA CYS A 110 -6.54 6.21 10.85
C CYS A 110 -6.58 6.76 12.27
N ASP A 111 -7.54 6.34 13.05
CA ASP A 111 -7.56 6.62 14.48
C ASP A 111 -6.81 5.51 15.22
N ILE A 112 -5.87 5.89 16.08
CA ILE A 112 -5.13 4.93 16.89
C ILE A 112 -5.41 5.16 18.37
N ASN A 113 -5.44 4.08 19.12
CA ASN A 113 -5.47 4.09 20.55
C ASN A 113 -4.25 3.33 21.09
N LEU A 114 -3.37 4.05 21.79
CA LEU A 114 -2.14 3.52 22.37
C LEU A 114 -2.40 3.23 23.85
N LYS A 115 -2.14 1.99 24.29
CA LYS A 115 -2.21 1.61 25.69
C LYS A 115 -0.82 1.56 26.30
N ILE A 116 -0.49 2.57 27.09
CA ILE A 116 0.81 2.73 27.74
C ILE A 116 0.60 2.53 29.25
N ASN A 117 1.08 1.41 29.78
CA ASN A 117 0.75 0.95 31.13
C ASN A 117 -0.78 0.86 31.31
N GLU A 118 -1.36 1.65 32.23
CA GLU A 118 -2.81 1.69 32.48
C GLU A 118 -3.52 2.85 31.76
N LYS A 119 -2.75 3.75 31.12
CA LYS A 119 -3.30 4.92 30.43
C LYS A 119 -3.51 4.64 28.96
N GLN A 120 -4.54 5.27 28.39
CA GLN A 120 -4.84 5.20 26.96
C GLN A 120 -4.77 6.58 26.32
N ILE A 121 -4.24 6.62 25.10
CA ILE A 121 -4.16 7.82 24.27
C ILE A 121 -4.84 7.53 22.96
N ALA A 122 -5.89 8.27 22.65
CA ALA A 122 -6.48 8.27 21.32
C ALA A 122 -5.94 9.45 20.51
N THR A 123 -5.49 9.19 19.30
CA THR A 123 -5.01 10.23 18.38
C THR A 123 -5.19 9.82 16.94
N LYS A 124 -5.16 10.81 16.06
CA LYS A 124 -5.15 10.58 14.62
C LYS A 124 -3.72 10.28 14.14
N ALA A 125 -3.57 9.24 13.35
CA ALA A 125 -2.31 8.85 12.73
C ALA A 125 -2.41 8.90 11.21
N MET A 126 -1.29 9.20 10.55
CA MET A 126 -1.15 9.05 9.12
C MET A 126 -0.61 7.65 8.81
N ILE A 127 -1.22 6.98 7.84
CA ILE A 127 -0.73 5.71 7.31
C ILE A 127 0.41 6.04 6.35
N ASP A 128 1.62 5.75 6.77
CA ASP A 128 2.83 5.99 5.98
C ASP A 128 3.33 4.69 5.37
N THR A 129 3.14 4.55 4.05
CA THR A 129 3.63 3.39 3.29
C THR A 129 5.15 3.33 3.20
N GLY A 130 5.84 4.42 3.50
CA GLY A 130 7.30 4.51 3.59
C GLY A 130 7.84 4.23 4.99
N ASN A 131 6.99 4.15 6.01
CA ASN A 131 7.41 3.82 7.37
C ASN A 131 7.70 2.32 7.49
N LEU A 132 8.95 1.96 7.21
CA LEU A 132 9.50 0.61 7.35
C LEU A 132 10.34 0.47 8.64
N VAL A 133 10.19 1.40 9.57
CA VAL A 133 10.98 1.41 10.81
C VAL A 133 10.58 0.24 11.69
N LYS A 134 11.58 -0.58 12.05
CA LYS A 134 11.43 -1.75 12.91
C LYS A 134 12.52 -1.76 13.97
N GLU A 135 12.21 -2.36 15.09
CA GLU A 135 13.20 -2.62 16.12
C GLU A 135 14.17 -3.72 15.61
N PRO A 136 15.49 -3.49 15.68
CA PRO A 136 16.47 -4.34 15.00
C PRO A 136 16.55 -5.79 15.51
N ILE A 137 16.24 -6.03 16.79
CA ILE A 137 16.38 -7.35 17.41
C ILE A 137 15.15 -8.22 17.19
N THR A 138 13.95 -7.64 17.42
CA THR A 138 12.69 -8.39 17.38
C THR A 138 11.92 -8.23 16.09
N ASN A 139 12.37 -7.34 15.18
CA ASN A 139 11.63 -6.92 13.96
C ASN A 139 10.23 -6.37 14.23
N THR A 140 9.96 -5.94 15.47
CA THR A 140 8.68 -5.34 15.83
C THR A 140 8.49 -4.01 15.11
N PRO A 141 7.35 -3.78 14.42
CA PRO A 141 7.06 -2.50 13.77
C PRO A 141 7.01 -1.37 14.79
N VAL A 142 7.47 -0.19 14.38
CA VAL A 142 7.52 1.00 15.23
C VAL A 142 6.50 2.02 14.76
N VAL A 143 5.66 2.49 15.70
CA VAL A 143 4.76 3.62 15.50
C VAL A 143 5.49 4.89 15.93
N ILE A 144 5.62 5.86 15.05
CA ILE A 144 6.25 7.14 15.39
C ILE A 144 5.20 8.05 16.00
N VAL A 145 5.49 8.64 17.15
CA VAL A 145 4.55 9.46 17.93
C VAL A 145 5.23 10.76 18.33
N GLU A 146 4.53 11.87 18.25
CA GLU A 146 5.02 13.15 18.76
C GLU A 146 5.25 13.10 20.27
N GLU A 147 6.37 13.66 20.73
CA GLU A 147 6.71 13.78 22.15
C GLU A 147 5.60 14.45 22.96
N SER A 148 5.03 15.53 22.43
CA SER A 148 3.97 16.30 23.07
C SER A 148 2.71 15.49 23.38
N LEU A 149 2.47 14.40 22.65
CA LEU A 149 1.34 13.49 22.90
C LEU A 149 1.57 12.61 24.16
N LEU A 150 2.83 12.41 24.52
CA LEU A 150 3.25 11.52 25.61
C LEU A 150 3.41 12.25 26.94
N GLU A 151 3.26 13.59 26.96
CA GLU A 151 3.32 14.38 28.18
C GLU A 151 2.25 13.94 29.21
N GLY A 152 2.66 13.80 30.45
CA GLY A 152 1.78 13.34 31.54
C GLY A 152 1.51 11.83 31.56
N ILE A 153 2.04 11.07 30.59
CA ILE A 153 1.91 9.62 30.47
C ILE A 153 3.27 8.96 30.68
N ILE A 154 4.27 9.47 30.01
CA ILE A 154 5.67 9.11 30.22
C ILE A 154 6.29 10.17 31.14
N PRO A 155 7.18 9.76 32.06
CA PRO A 155 7.89 10.72 32.93
C PRO A 155 8.59 11.81 32.14
N LYS A 156 8.47 13.04 32.62
CA LYS A 156 9.12 14.21 31.98
C LYS A 156 10.63 14.09 31.93
N GLU A 157 11.20 13.38 32.86
CA GLU A 157 12.62 13.09 32.96
C GLU A 157 13.12 12.28 31.73
N ILE A 158 12.31 11.33 31.26
CA ILE A 158 12.63 10.57 30.02
C ILE A 158 12.51 11.48 28.80
N LEU A 159 11.39 12.21 28.68
CA LEU A 159 11.13 13.07 27.51
C LEU A 159 12.21 14.16 27.38
N LYS A 160 12.66 14.76 28.48
CA LYS A 160 13.71 15.79 28.48
C LYS A 160 15.12 15.25 28.21
N ASN A 161 15.36 13.95 28.40
CA ASN A 161 16.67 13.35 28.29
C ASN A 161 16.80 12.36 27.11
N LEU A 162 15.98 12.49 26.05
CA LEU A 162 15.99 11.55 24.92
C LEU A 162 17.38 11.43 24.25
N GLU A 163 18.07 12.54 24.07
CA GLU A 163 19.40 12.54 23.46
C GLU A 163 20.45 11.86 24.39
N ASN A 164 20.39 12.12 25.69
CA ASN A 164 21.28 11.46 26.66
C ASN A 164 21.05 9.96 26.72
N ILE A 165 19.78 9.54 26.67
CA ILE A 165 19.41 8.12 26.63
C ILE A 165 19.99 7.42 25.38
N LEU A 166 19.92 8.07 24.22
CA LEU A 166 20.51 7.55 22.97
C LEU A 166 22.04 7.42 23.06
N CYS A 167 22.70 8.31 23.80
CA CYS A 167 24.14 8.26 24.06
C CYS A 167 24.52 7.27 25.17
N GLY A 168 23.54 6.60 25.80
CA GLY A 168 23.77 5.67 26.92
C GLY A 168 24.03 6.35 28.26
N ASN A 169 23.86 7.68 28.35
CA ASN A 169 24.02 8.44 29.59
C ASN A 169 22.70 8.50 30.33
N LEU A 170 22.60 7.77 31.43
CA LEU A 170 21.41 7.60 32.27
C LEU A 170 21.52 8.31 33.61
N GLU A 171 22.63 8.97 33.90
CA GLU A 171 22.92 9.61 35.19
C GLU A 171 21.87 10.66 35.61
N ASN A 172 21.24 11.31 34.60
CA ASN A 172 20.21 12.31 34.82
C ASN A 172 18.81 11.74 35.09
N LEU A 173 18.64 10.41 35.10
CA LEU A 173 17.39 9.78 35.37
C LEU A 173 17.34 9.27 36.83
N PRO A 174 16.26 9.58 37.59
CA PRO A 174 16.05 8.99 38.90
C PRO A 174 16.02 7.45 38.85
N GLN A 175 16.52 6.80 39.89
CA GLN A 175 16.71 5.35 39.93
C GLN A 175 15.37 4.59 39.76
N ASP A 176 14.30 5.07 40.36
CA ASP A 176 12.96 4.50 40.25
C ASP A 176 12.42 4.52 38.80
N ILE A 177 12.76 5.58 38.04
CA ILE A 177 12.43 5.68 36.61
C ILE A 177 13.30 4.76 35.79
N GLN A 178 14.59 4.65 36.11
CA GLN A 178 15.50 3.72 35.44
C GLN A 178 14.98 2.28 35.60
N ASP A 179 14.71 1.82 36.81
CA ASP A 179 14.26 0.46 37.08
C ASP A 179 12.95 0.11 36.34
N LYS A 180 12.04 1.07 36.22
CA LYS A 180 10.74 0.86 35.59
C LYS A 180 10.77 0.92 34.07
N TYR A 181 11.59 1.79 33.47
CA TYR A 181 11.54 2.08 32.05
C TYR A 181 12.71 1.51 31.24
N LEU A 182 13.91 1.30 31.81
CA LEU A 182 15.05 0.71 31.12
C LEU A 182 14.73 -0.60 30.39
N PRO A 183 13.98 -1.54 30.98
CA PRO A 183 13.63 -2.78 30.29
C PRO A 183 12.75 -2.56 29.06
N LYS A 184 12.06 -1.41 28.99
CA LYS A 184 11.12 -1.04 27.92
C LYS A 184 11.75 -0.12 26.86
N LEU A 185 12.88 0.54 27.19
CA LEU A 185 13.57 1.43 26.27
C LEU A 185 14.27 0.66 25.15
N ARG A 186 14.23 1.21 23.96
CA ARG A 186 14.88 0.69 22.74
C ARG A 186 15.50 1.83 21.97
N CYS A 187 16.65 1.57 21.35
CA CYS A 187 17.26 2.48 20.38
C CYS A 187 16.83 2.03 18.99
N ILE A 188 16.12 2.88 18.28
CA ILE A 188 15.52 2.57 16.98
C ILE A 188 16.25 3.35 15.89
N PRO A 189 17.04 2.69 15.04
CA PRO A 189 17.66 3.33 13.89
C PRO A 189 16.61 3.64 12.81
N PHE A 190 16.73 4.81 12.20
CA PHE A 190 15.89 5.20 11.07
C PHE A 190 16.68 6.00 10.05
N SER A 191 16.19 6.01 8.82
CA SER A 191 16.70 6.88 7.76
C SER A 191 15.53 7.63 7.12
N SER A 192 15.73 8.92 6.88
CA SER A 192 14.73 9.76 6.23
C SER A 192 15.39 10.75 5.28
N LEU A 193 14.61 11.43 4.45
CA LEU A 193 15.11 12.49 3.59
C LEU A 193 15.83 13.54 4.43
N GLY A 194 17.12 13.72 4.18
CA GLY A 194 17.97 14.70 4.87
C GLY A 194 18.55 14.23 6.22
N LYS A 195 18.29 13.01 6.67
CA LYS A 195 18.91 12.43 7.87
C LYS A 195 19.22 10.96 7.67
N GLU A 196 20.47 10.66 7.35
CA GLU A 196 21.01 9.31 7.37
C GLU A 196 21.47 8.94 8.78
N ASN A 197 21.33 7.66 9.16
CA ASN A 197 21.73 7.14 10.48
C ASN A 197 21.08 7.87 11.68
N GLY A 198 19.80 8.24 11.54
CA GLY A 198 19.03 8.78 12.65
C GLY A 198 18.75 7.71 13.71
N MET A 199 18.64 8.16 14.97
CA MET A 199 18.24 7.29 16.08
C MET A 199 17.04 7.91 16.80
N LEU A 200 16.07 7.07 17.20
CA LEU A 200 14.92 7.44 18.04
C LEU A 200 14.94 6.61 19.32
N VAL A 201 14.49 7.23 20.40
CA VAL A 201 14.17 6.47 21.61
C VAL A 201 12.83 5.77 21.37
N GLY A 202 12.84 4.46 21.44
CA GLY A 202 11.66 3.62 21.41
C GLY A 202 11.23 3.23 22.82
N ILE A 203 9.92 3.11 23.03
CA ILE A 203 9.35 2.56 24.28
C ILE A 203 8.39 1.45 23.95
N LYS A 204 8.62 0.28 24.52
CA LYS A 204 7.72 -0.87 24.40
C LYS A 204 6.42 -0.58 25.18
N ILE A 205 5.28 -0.68 24.49
CA ILE A 205 3.94 -0.47 25.05
C ILE A 205 3.12 -1.77 25.02
N SER A 206 2.03 -1.81 25.77
CA SER A 206 1.22 -3.01 25.93
C SER A 206 0.47 -3.37 24.64
N GLU A 207 -0.16 -2.38 24.02
CA GLU A 207 -1.07 -2.61 22.89
C GLU A 207 -1.28 -1.33 22.08
N ILE A 208 -1.47 -1.50 20.77
CA ILE A 208 -2.06 -0.49 19.89
C ILE A 208 -3.34 -1.05 19.29
N VAL A 209 -4.35 -0.20 19.20
CA VAL A 209 -5.58 -0.45 18.43
C VAL A 209 -5.58 0.55 17.28
N VAL A 210 -5.57 0.04 16.05
CA VAL A 210 -5.68 0.85 14.84
C VAL A 210 -7.08 0.69 14.29
N LYS A 211 -7.81 1.81 14.15
CA LYS A 211 -9.15 1.85 13.58
C LYS A 211 -9.09 2.51 12.21
N SER A 212 -9.31 1.73 11.18
CA SER A 212 -9.56 2.18 9.82
C SER A 212 -11.07 2.24 9.57
N GLU A 213 -11.50 2.79 8.42
CA GLU A 213 -12.94 2.87 8.08
C GLU A 213 -13.64 1.50 8.07
N ASP A 214 -12.92 0.44 7.69
CA ASP A 214 -13.50 -0.90 7.48
C ASP A 214 -13.07 -1.93 8.54
N GLU A 215 -12.00 -1.68 9.30
CA GLU A 215 -11.43 -2.68 10.21
C GLU A 215 -10.85 -2.05 11.49
N GLU A 216 -10.94 -2.80 12.58
CA GLU A 216 -10.25 -2.51 13.84
C GLU A 216 -9.25 -3.64 14.12
N LYS A 217 -7.96 -3.29 14.19
CA LYS A 217 -6.89 -4.25 14.43
C LYS A 217 -6.17 -3.94 15.74
N LYS A 218 -6.02 -4.95 16.59
CA LYS A 218 -5.27 -4.88 17.85
C LYS A 218 -3.93 -5.57 17.69
N THR A 219 -2.86 -4.88 18.02
CA THR A 219 -1.50 -5.43 17.99
C THR A 219 -0.86 -5.28 19.37
N PRO A 220 -0.56 -6.40 20.06
CA PRO A 220 0.10 -6.36 21.36
C PRO A 220 1.62 -6.16 21.22
N ASN A 221 2.26 -5.73 22.30
CA ASN A 221 3.72 -5.63 22.40
C ASN A 221 4.38 -4.79 21.29
N ILE A 222 3.80 -3.65 20.99
CA ILE A 222 4.31 -2.72 19.98
C ILE A 222 5.35 -1.75 20.58
N ILE A 223 6.12 -1.12 19.71
CA ILE A 223 7.08 -0.09 20.10
C ILE A 223 6.62 1.25 19.54
N ILE A 224 6.62 2.28 20.38
CA ILE A 224 6.47 3.67 19.95
C ILE A 224 7.84 4.33 19.87
N GLY A 225 8.14 4.96 18.73
CA GLY A 225 9.32 5.80 18.55
C GLY A 225 8.98 7.26 18.86
N ILE A 226 9.68 7.87 19.79
CA ILE A 226 9.39 9.25 20.23
C ILE A 226 10.05 10.22 19.26
N TYR A 227 9.23 11.06 18.64
CA TYR A 227 9.69 12.13 17.76
C TYR A 227 9.57 13.48 18.45
N GLY A 228 10.70 14.14 18.71
CA GLY A 228 10.80 15.38 19.51
C GLY A 228 10.30 16.64 18.83
N ARG A 229 9.64 16.53 17.66
CA ARG A 229 9.09 17.67 16.93
C ARG A 229 7.67 17.36 16.46
N SER A 230 6.95 18.40 16.00
CA SER A 230 5.66 18.18 15.35
C SER A 230 5.83 17.50 14.00
N LEU A 231 4.98 16.52 13.72
CA LEU A 231 4.93 15.78 12.44
C LEU A 231 4.24 16.62 11.36
N THR A 232 3.32 17.51 11.76
CA THR A 232 2.61 18.40 10.83
C THR A 232 2.56 19.83 11.35
N LYS A 233 2.50 20.78 10.42
CA LYS A 233 2.34 22.21 10.79
C LYS A 233 0.94 22.52 11.37
N ASN A 234 -0.08 21.78 10.93
CA ASN A 234 -1.48 22.04 11.24
C ASN A 234 -2.05 21.07 12.31
N GLY A 235 -1.25 20.13 12.81
CA GLY A 235 -1.72 19.14 13.80
C GLY A 235 -2.76 18.15 13.29
N GLU A 236 -2.84 17.94 11.97
CA GLU A 236 -3.81 17.02 11.36
C GLU A 236 -3.65 15.58 11.84
N TYR A 237 -2.42 15.17 12.11
CA TYR A 237 -2.08 13.90 12.75
C TYR A 237 -0.87 14.09 13.65
N ARG A 238 -0.74 13.23 14.65
CA ARG A 238 0.34 13.28 15.64
C ARG A 238 1.08 11.96 15.78
N ALA A 239 0.80 11.02 14.87
CA ALA A 239 1.49 9.74 14.80
C ALA A 239 1.62 9.26 13.34
N LEU A 240 2.61 8.40 13.08
CA LEU A 240 2.79 7.69 11.82
C LEU A 240 2.71 6.19 12.06
N VAL A 241 1.89 5.51 11.27
CA VAL A 241 1.67 4.06 11.35
C VAL A 241 2.09 3.42 10.03
N GLY A 242 2.93 2.40 10.10
CA GLY A 242 3.29 1.60 8.92
C GLY A 242 2.15 0.67 8.49
N VAL A 243 2.17 0.28 7.21
CA VAL A 243 1.19 -0.66 6.62
C VAL A 243 1.18 -2.04 7.29
N ASP A 244 2.23 -2.42 7.98
CA ASP A 244 2.33 -3.70 8.71
C ASP A 244 1.33 -3.78 9.88
N LEU A 245 0.78 -2.66 10.31
CA LEU A 245 -0.14 -2.54 11.45
C LEU A 245 -1.62 -2.38 11.07
N LEU A 246 -1.90 -2.33 9.76
CA LEU A 246 -3.24 -2.26 9.19
C LEU A 246 -3.85 -3.64 8.98
#